data_312eb32db3f83cbff5f768cf76ccd0b1
#
_entry.id   312eb32db3f83cbff5f768cf76ccd0b1
#
_cell.length_a   1.000
_cell.length_b   1.000
_cell.length_c   1.000
_cell.angle_alpha   90.00
_cell.angle_beta   90.00
_cell.angle_gamma   90.00
#
_symmetry.space_group_name_H-M   'P 1'
#
loop_
_entity.id
_entity.type
_entity.pdbx_description
1 polymer ?
#
loop_
_entity_poly.entity_id
_entity_poly.type
_entity_poly.pdbx_seq_one_letter_code
_entity_poly.pdbx_strand_id
1 'polypeptide(L)'
;HPHMRDDYAIELGLYGNFVVTPESPTYWNKVDREVAVFLDDILIENGKIAPFYKNGSDRALMGRFGNVMLVNGETDYTLSVKKGEVIRFYFTNSASVRPFNLAIKGAKLKLVGGDNGAYEREEWKDTVLITPSERAVIETRLDVAGEYEIQNKTPDGTTRLGRIIVSDESLASVNANVFQTLRNNVEAIKIIDPFRSFFDKETEKRIKLSLDMMGGDTGMMPARQNAGEGNGTHGMPSGMGGGRMMGG
;
A
#
# COMPACT_ATOMS: atom_id res chain seq x y z
N HIS A 1 -10.96 3.77 8.17
CA HIS A 1 -10.30 4.76 9.02
C HIS A 1 -11.07 6.08 9.03
N PRO A 2 -10.88 6.94 10.05
CA PRO A 2 -11.50 8.28 10.09
C PRO A 2 -10.91 9.17 8.97
N HIS A 3 -11.74 10.12 8.48
CA HIS A 3 -11.31 11.15 7.52
C HIS A 3 -11.14 12.54 8.15
N MET A 4 -11.21 12.61 9.48
CA MET A 4 -10.96 13.84 10.23
C MET A 4 -9.68 13.65 11.03
N ARG A 5 -8.62 14.41 10.70
CA ARG A 5 -7.29 14.21 11.27
C ARG A 5 -6.80 12.76 11.05
N ASP A 6 -6.91 12.29 9.82
CA ASP A 6 -6.47 10.96 9.41
C ASP A 6 -4.97 10.73 9.70
N ASP A 7 -4.13 11.75 9.52
CA ASP A 7 -2.73 11.77 9.93
C ASP A 7 -2.52 11.31 11.39
N TYR A 8 -3.36 11.79 12.29
CA TYR A 8 -3.31 11.48 13.71
C TYR A 8 -4.03 10.17 14.05
N ALA A 9 -5.20 9.97 13.44
CA ALA A 9 -6.05 8.86 13.77
C ALA A 9 -5.48 7.52 13.31
N ILE A 10 -4.92 7.46 12.08
CA ILE A 10 -4.28 6.26 11.54
C ILE A 10 -3.05 5.90 12.37
N GLU A 11 -2.18 6.86 12.66
CA GLU A 11 -0.98 6.65 13.48
C GLU A 11 -1.28 6.17 14.92
N LEU A 12 -2.50 6.41 15.43
CA LEU A 12 -2.96 5.89 16.71
C LEU A 12 -3.72 4.55 16.59
N GLY A 13 -3.70 3.92 15.42
CA GLY A 13 -4.31 2.63 15.18
C GLY A 13 -5.83 2.65 14.96
N LEU A 14 -6.41 3.81 14.60
CA LEU A 14 -7.85 3.91 14.30
C LEU A 14 -8.13 3.47 12.85
N TYR A 15 -7.89 2.22 12.57
CA TYR A 15 -8.19 1.57 11.28
C TYR A 15 -8.72 0.15 11.51
N GLY A 16 -9.32 -0.42 10.48
CA GLY A 16 -9.85 -1.78 10.52
C GLY A 16 -10.16 -2.29 9.11
N ASN A 17 -10.23 -3.61 8.97
CA ASN A 17 -10.62 -4.27 7.73
C ASN A 17 -12.10 -4.67 7.75
N PHE A 18 -12.75 -4.49 6.61
CA PHE A 18 -14.00 -5.18 6.30
C PHE A 18 -13.68 -6.27 5.27
N VAL A 19 -13.87 -7.53 5.66
CA VAL A 19 -13.74 -8.65 4.75
C VAL A 19 -15.12 -8.96 4.20
N VAL A 20 -15.32 -8.67 2.92
CA VAL A 20 -16.58 -8.97 2.22
C VAL A 20 -16.50 -10.40 1.71
N THR A 21 -17.39 -11.26 2.20
CA THR A 21 -17.49 -12.63 1.72
C THR A 21 -18.08 -12.64 0.31
N PRO A 22 -17.38 -13.20 -0.68
CA PRO A 22 -17.91 -13.31 -2.03
C PRO A 22 -19.17 -14.18 -2.07
N GLU A 23 -20.14 -13.82 -2.92
CA GLU A 23 -21.35 -14.62 -3.14
C GLU A 23 -21.02 -15.99 -3.75
N SER A 24 -20.08 -16.01 -4.70
CA SER A 24 -19.62 -17.26 -5.31
C SER A 24 -18.72 -18.05 -4.38
N PRO A 25 -19.06 -19.30 -4.04
CA PRO A 25 -18.21 -20.15 -3.20
C PRO A 25 -16.91 -20.58 -3.87
N THR A 26 -16.77 -20.32 -5.19
CA THR A 26 -15.58 -20.61 -5.99
C THR A 26 -14.76 -19.37 -6.31
N TYR A 27 -15.13 -18.22 -5.73
CA TYR A 27 -14.40 -16.97 -5.95
C TYR A 27 -12.92 -17.07 -5.53
N TRP A 28 -12.69 -17.63 -4.35
CA TRP A 28 -11.36 -18.01 -3.89
C TRP A 28 -11.19 -19.52 -3.91
N ASN A 29 -9.98 -20.00 -4.11
CA ASN A 29 -9.63 -21.37 -3.79
C ASN A 29 -9.88 -21.64 -2.31
N LYS A 30 -10.23 -22.88 -1.95
CA LYS A 30 -10.33 -23.26 -0.55
C LYS A 30 -8.94 -23.31 0.08
N VAL A 31 -8.84 -22.85 1.32
CA VAL A 31 -7.65 -22.91 2.17
C VAL A 31 -8.02 -23.52 3.52
N ASP A 32 -7.02 -23.85 4.32
CA ASP A 32 -7.25 -24.45 5.66
C ASP A 32 -7.45 -23.35 6.70
N ARG A 33 -6.85 -22.16 6.47
CA ARG A 33 -6.96 -21.00 7.38
C ARG A 33 -6.92 -19.69 6.61
N GLU A 34 -7.65 -18.72 7.14
CA GLU A 34 -7.60 -17.32 6.70
C GLU A 34 -7.14 -16.44 7.86
N VAL A 35 -6.24 -15.50 7.59
CA VAL A 35 -5.62 -14.62 8.59
C VAL A 35 -5.59 -13.19 8.07
N ALA A 36 -6.22 -12.26 8.78
CA ALA A 36 -6.08 -10.83 8.50
C ALA A 36 -4.85 -10.28 9.23
N VAL A 37 -4.03 -9.51 8.51
CA VAL A 37 -2.76 -8.98 9.01
C VAL A 37 -2.63 -7.51 8.62
N PHE A 38 -2.42 -6.66 9.63
CA PHE A 38 -2.02 -5.27 9.43
C PHE A 38 -0.50 -5.14 9.51
N LEU A 39 0.07 -4.43 8.55
CA LEU A 39 1.44 -3.95 8.58
C LEU A 39 1.42 -2.47 8.88
N ASP A 40 2.17 -2.03 9.88
CA ASP A 40 2.19 -0.63 10.31
C ASP A 40 3.58 -0.23 10.82
N ASP A 41 3.78 1.05 11.05
CA ASP A 41 4.93 1.56 11.79
C ASP A 41 4.55 2.79 12.62
N ILE A 42 5.18 2.93 13.77
CA ILE A 42 5.00 4.08 14.64
C ILE A 42 6.34 4.74 14.96
N LEU A 43 6.33 6.05 15.17
CA LEU A 43 7.51 6.81 15.57
C LEU A 43 7.52 6.98 17.09
N ILE A 44 8.51 6.37 17.74
CA ILE A 44 8.75 6.47 19.18
C ILE A 44 9.94 7.40 19.44
N GLU A 45 9.72 8.45 20.22
CA GLU A 45 10.75 9.37 20.73
C GLU A 45 10.70 9.40 22.27
N ASN A 46 11.81 9.18 22.94
CA ASN A 46 11.90 9.18 24.41
C ASN A 46 10.89 8.24 25.10
N GLY A 47 10.66 7.06 24.52
CA GLY A 47 9.74 6.04 25.03
C GLY A 47 8.25 6.36 24.90
N LYS A 48 7.89 7.35 24.08
CA LYS A 48 6.50 7.76 23.80
C LYS A 48 6.28 7.92 22.29
N ILE A 49 5.03 7.80 21.85
CA ILE A 49 4.66 8.15 20.48
C ILE A 49 5.03 9.62 20.25
N ALA A 50 5.81 9.88 19.20
CA ALA A 50 6.26 11.22 18.88
C ALA A 50 5.08 12.15 18.59
N PRO A 51 5.11 13.41 19.07
CA PRO A 51 4.04 14.38 18.80
C PRO A 51 3.84 14.64 17.31
N PHE A 52 2.59 14.74 16.86
CA PHE A 52 2.23 14.94 15.46
C PHE A 52 2.45 16.39 14.98
N TYR A 53 2.49 17.34 15.88
CA TYR A 53 2.51 18.78 15.58
C TYR A 53 3.89 19.43 15.69
N LYS A 54 4.95 18.68 16.06
CA LYS A 54 6.29 19.27 16.29
C LYS A 54 6.95 19.85 15.04
N ASN A 55 6.57 19.39 13.85
CA ASN A 55 7.02 19.90 12.55
C ASN A 55 5.80 19.97 11.63
N GLY A 56 4.86 20.84 11.96
CA GLY A 56 3.46 20.83 11.52
C GLY A 56 3.19 20.58 10.04
N SER A 57 3.95 21.19 9.13
CA SER A 57 3.72 21.00 7.69
C SER A 57 4.24 19.66 7.19
N ASP A 58 5.40 19.20 7.64
CA ASP A 58 6.04 18.03 7.03
C ASP A 58 5.37 16.72 7.45
N ARG A 59 5.01 16.59 8.71
CA ARG A 59 4.41 15.35 9.23
C ARG A 59 2.91 15.22 8.96
N ALA A 60 2.19 16.34 8.91
CA ALA A 60 0.75 16.34 8.64
C ALA A 60 0.42 16.19 7.15
N LEU A 61 1.24 16.79 6.25
CA LEU A 61 1.01 16.75 4.81
C LEU A 61 1.70 15.58 4.11
N MET A 62 2.92 15.24 4.55
CA MET A 62 3.76 14.22 3.91
C MET A 62 3.74 12.89 4.65
N GLY A 63 3.09 12.81 5.82
CA GLY A 63 3.17 11.66 6.72
C GLY A 63 4.55 11.54 7.37
N ARG A 64 4.80 10.43 8.05
CA ARG A 64 6.08 10.17 8.70
C ARG A 64 6.44 8.70 8.69
N PHE A 65 7.72 8.41 8.61
CA PHE A 65 8.23 7.06 8.86
C PHE A 65 8.32 6.79 10.36
N GLY A 66 7.79 5.67 10.79
CA GLY A 66 8.04 5.13 12.12
C GLY A 66 9.45 4.53 12.25
N ASN A 67 9.91 4.38 13.48
CA ASN A 67 11.14 3.65 13.81
C ASN A 67 10.86 2.28 14.47
N VAL A 68 9.59 1.97 14.71
CA VAL A 68 9.11 0.69 15.24
C VAL A 68 8.07 0.15 14.26
N MET A 69 8.37 -0.99 13.62
CA MET A 69 7.45 -1.68 12.73
C MET A 69 6.56 -2.63 13.53
N LEU A 70 5.31 -2.73 13.14
CA LEU A 70 4.28 -3.50 13.82
C LEU A 70 3.58 -4.47 12.84
N VAL A 71 3.21 -5.62 13.35
CA VAL A 71 2.30 -6.56 12.70
C VAL A 71 1.15 -6.82 13.66
N ASN A 72 -0.07 -6.48 13.27
CA ASN A 72 -1.26 -6.52 14.15
C ASN A 72 -1.05 -5.79 15.50
N GLY A 73 -0.27 -4.69 15.49
CA GLY A 73 0.05 -3.92 16.68
C GLY A 73 1.17 -4.50 17.56
N GLU A 74 1.81 -5.60 17.16
CA GLU A 74 2.89 -6.28 17.89
C GLU A 74 4.25 -6.05 17.22
N THR A 75 5.31 -5.91 18.01
CA THR A 75 6.69 -5.76 17.53
C THR A 75 7.38 -7.08 17.24
N ASP A 76 6.85 -8.20 17.72
CA ASP A 76 7.34 -9.58 17.47
C ASP A 76 6.14 -10.52 17.29
N TYR A 77 5.37 -10.25 16.26
CA TYR A 77 4.17 -11.05 15.92
C TYR A 77 4.51 -12.52 15.75
N THR A 78 3.70 -13.38 16.31
CA THR A 78 3.88 -14.83 16.22
C THR A 78 2.58 -15.52 15.79
N LEU A 79 2.65 -16.27 14.69
CA LEU A 79 1.56 -17.11 14.20
C LEU A 79 1.95 -18.58 14.32
N SER A 80 1.14 -19.39 15.02
CA SER A 80 1.35 -20.84 15.10
C SER A 80 0.47 -21.56 14.07
N VAL A 81 1.09 -22.44 13.29
CA VAL A 81 0.44 -23.21 12.21
C VAL A 81 0.90 -24.66 12.21
N LYS A 82 0.16 -25.54 11.53
CA LYS A 82 0.55 -26.93 11.34
C LYS A 82 1.33 -27.10 10.05
N LYS A 83 2.22 -28.08 10.02
CA LYS A 83 2.94 -28.46 8.82
C LYS A 83 1.98 -28.88 7.71
N GLY A 84 2.15 -28.30 6.51
CA GLY A 84 1.32 -28.57 5.34
C GLY A 84 -0.02 -27.82 5.28
N GLU A 85 -0.31 -26.97 6.26
CA GLU A 85 -1.49 -26.11 6.28
C GLU A 85 -1.38 -25.06 5.15
N VAL A 86 -2.45 -24.91 4.37
CA VAL A 86 -2.58 -23.86 3.34
C VAL A 86 -3.24 -22.64 3.99
N ILE A 87 -2.53 -21.53 4.00
CA ILE A 87 -2.95 -20.32 4.69
C ILE A 87 -3.14 -19.20 3.68
N ARG A 88 -4.27 -18.49 3.75
CA ARG A 88 -4.52 -17.24 3.05
C ARG A 88 -4.39 -16.08 4.00
N PHE A 89 -3.50 -15.16 3.67
CA PHE A 89 -3.31 -13.91 4.38
C PHE A 89 -3.98 -12.77 3.62
N TYR A 90 -4.70 -11.93 4.35
CA TYR A 90 -5.19 -10.64 3.90
C TYR A 90 -4.32 -9.57 4.55
N PHE A 91 -3.27 -9.16 3.85
CA PHE A 91 -2.39 -8.10 4.30
C PHE A 91 -2.95 -6.73 3.96
N THR A 92 -2.90 -5.82 4.92
CA THR A 92 -3.22 -4.40 4.75
C THR A 92 -2.04 -3.59 5.26
N ASN A 93 -1.51 -2.70 4.43
CA ASN A 93 -0.51 -1.73 4.88
C ASN A 93 -1.24 -0.49 5.42
N SER A 94 -1.23 -0.29 6.73
CA SER A 94 -1.83 0.85 7.42
C SER A 94 -0.82 1.94 7.79
N ALA A 95 0.46 1.74 7.46
CA ALA A 95 1.48 2.76 7.69
C ALA A 95 1.22 4.03 6.86
N SER A 96 1.57 5.17 7.43
CA SER A 96 1.34 6.49 6.84
C SER A 96 2.08 6.67 5.49
N VAL A 97 3.36 6.26 5.43
CA VAL A 97 4.20 6.43 4.23
C VAL A 97 5.09 5.24 3.90
N ARG A 98 5.23 4.26 4.81
CA ARG A 98 6.15 3.14 4.62
C ARG A 98 5.57 2.09 3.68
N PRO A 99 6.21 1.79 2.53
CA PRO A 99 5.94 0.57 1.79
C PRO A 99 6.58 -0.62 2.51
N PHE A 100 5.90 -1.76 2.50
CA PHE A 100 6.46 -3.03 2.96
C PHE A 100 6.70 -3.95 1.76
N ASN A 101 7.94 -4.39 1.57
CA ASN A 101 8.26 -5.44 0.62
C ASN A 101 8.34 -6.77 1.37
N LEU A 102 7.15 -7.38 1.50
CA LEU A 102 6.90 -8.53 2.35
C LEU A 102 7.54 -9.80 1.79
N ALA A 103 8.20 -10.57 2.64
CA ALA A 103 8.67 -11.92 2.38
C ALA A 103 8.41 -12.83 3.58
N ILE A 104 8.31 -14.13 3.33
CA ILE A 104 8.43 -15.17 4.37
C ILE A 104 9.69 -15.97 4.02
N LYS A 105 10.71 -15.89 4.88
CA LYS A 105 12.02 -16.49 4.64
C LYS A 105 11.90 -18.00 4.39
N GLY A 106 12.37 -18.45 3.23
CA GLY A 106 12.33 -19.86 2.87
C GLY A 106 10.98 -20.35 2.32
N ALA A 107 9.97 -19.48 2.17
CA ALA A 107 8.70 -19.82 1.56
C ALA A 107 8.46 -19.03 0.27
N LYS A 108 7.65 -19.59 -0.61
CA LYS A 108 7.09 -18.88 -1.76
C LYS A 108 5.72 -18.34 -1.42
N LEU A 109 5.43 -17.16 -1.93
CA LEU A 109 4.16 -16.47 -1.77
C LEU A 109 3.36 -16.63 -3.06
N LYS A 110 2.14 -17.13 -2.95
CA LYS A 110 1.22 -17.17 -4.07
C LYS A 110 0.33 -15.93 -3.98
N LEU A 111 0.58 -14.94 -4.83
CA LEU A 111 -0.20 -13.72 -4.90
C LEU A 111 -1.48 -13.99 -5.67
N VAL A 112 -2.62 -13.89 -4.98
CA VAL A 112 -3.94 -14.29 -5.53
C VAL A 112 -4.90 -13.10 -5.69
N GLY A 113 -4.65 -11.98 -5.03
CA GLY A 113 -5.50 -10.81 -5.12
C GLY A 113 -4.93 -9.57 -4.45
N GLY A 114 -5.68 -8.49 -4.52
CA GLY A 114 -5.33 -7.19 -3.97
C GLY A 114 -6.56 -6.35 -3.67
N ASP A 115 -6.44 -5.03 -3.82
CA ASP A 115 -7.45 -4.05 -3.47
C ASP A 115 -8.84 -4.29 -4.08
N ASN A 116 -8.87 -4.78 -5.32
CA ASN A 116 -10.10 -5.00 -6.07
C ASN A 116 -10.55 -6.47 -6.07
N GLY A 117 -9.99 -7.31 -5.17
CA GLY A 117 -10.32 -8.73 -5.08
C GLY A 117 -9.32 -9.63 -5.82
N ALA A 118 -9.81 -10.75 -6.36
CA ALA A 118 -8.96 -11.72 -7.04
C ALA A 118 -8.35 -11.15 -8.32
N TYR A 119 -7.05 -11.40 -8.50
CA TYR A 119 -6.38 -11.04 -9.75
C TYR A 119 -6.84 -11.92 -10.91
N GLU A 120 -6.68 -11.43 -12.13
CA GLU A 120 -6.98 -12.21 -13.32
C GLU A 120 -6.06 -13.44 -13.48
N ARG A 121 -4.84 -13.35 -12.98
CA ARG A 121 -3.85 -14.44 -12.94
C ARG A 121 -3.14 -14.45 -11.60
N GLU A 122 -3.08 -15.61 -10.99
CA GLU A 122 -2.27 -15.83 -9.78
C GLU A 122 -0.80 -15.95 -10.17
N GLU A 123 0.09 -15.53 -9.26
CA GLU A 123 1.53 -15.56 -9.51
C GLU A 123 2.31 -16.03 -8.28
N TRP A 124 3.40 -16.76 -8.52
CA TRP A 124 4.39 -17.03 -7.49
C TRP A 124 5.35 -15.86 -7.34
N LYS A 125 5.53 -15.41 -6.10
CA LYS A 125 6.42 -14.30 -5.75
C LYS A 125 7.35 -14.73 -4.61
N ASP A 126 8.57 -14.19 -4.60
CA ASP A 126 9.49 -14.31 -3.46
C ASP A 126 9.28 -13.15 -2.49
N THR A 127 8.80 -12.02 -3.00
CA THR A 127 8.40 -10.85 -2.22
C THR A 127 7.16 -10.19 -2.81
N VAL A 128 6.37 -9.51 -1.99
CA VAL A 128 5.22 -8.71 -2.42
C VAL A 128 5.35 -7.32 -1.84
N LEU A 129 5.46 -6.32 -2.72
CA LEU A 129 5.46 -4.92 -2.32
C LEU A 129 4.02 -4.48 -2.05
N ILE A 130 3.80 -3.91 -0.86
CA ILE A 130 2.49 -3.42 -0.41
C ILE A 130 2.68 -1.96 -0.01
N THR A 131 2.15 -1.04 -0.81
CA THR A 131 2.27 0.40 -0.56
C THR A 131 1.26 0.87 0.50
N PRO A 132 1.42 2.07 1.09
CA PRO A 132 0.45 2.59 2.06
C PRO A 132 -0.99 2.54 1.53
N SER A 133 -1.90 2.07 2.37
CA SER A 133 -3.33 1.83 2.09
C SER A 133 -3.63 0.69 1.10
N GLU A 134 -2.63 0.01 0.59
CA GLU A 134 -2.78 -1.15 -0.30
C GLU A 134 -3.07 -2.43 0.49
N ARG A 135 -3.83 -3.34 -0.12
CA ARG A 135 -4.08 -4.69 0.38
C ARG A 135 -3.53 -5.71 -0.60
N ALA A 136 -2.98 -6.79 -0.06
CA ALA A 136 -2.55 -7.95 -0.83
C ALA A 136 -3.13 -9.23 -0.24
N VAL A 137 -3.66 -10.10 -1.10
CA VAL A 137 -4.12 -11.42 -0.70
C VAL A 137 -3.09 -12.44 -1.16
N ILE A 138 -2.50 -13.12 -0.18
CA ILE A 138 -1.36 -14.02 -0.39
C ILE A 138 -1.68 -15.38 0.21
N GLU A 139 -1.42 -16.45 -0.55
CA GLU A 139 -1.46 -17.80 -0.02
C GLU A 139 -0.04 -18.33 0.17
N THR A 140 0.17 -19.12 1.22
CA THR A 140 1.41 -19.85 1.45
C THR A 140 1.12 -21.20 2.10
N ARG A 141 2.10 -22.11 1.97
CA ARG A 141 2.10 -23.43 2.60
C ARG A 141 3.51 -23.74 3.08
N LEU A 142 3.64 -24.17 4.32
CA LEU A 142 4.92 -24.48 4.94
C LEU A 142 4.97 -25.97 5.27
N ASP A 143 5.83 -26.70 4.54
CA ASP A 143 5.91 -28.14 4.59
C ASP A 143 6.98 -28.71 5.54
N VAL A 144 7.76 -27.84 6.16
CA VAL A 144 8.80 -28.22 7.12
C VAL A 144 8.53 -27.53 8.44
N ALA A 145 8.59 -28.30 9.53
CA ALA A 145 8.45 -27.75 10.89
C ALA A 145 9.67 -26.84 11.20
N GLY A 146 9.39 -25.79 11.98
CA GLY A 146 10.41 -24.80 12.36
C GLY A 146 9.90 -23.39 12.40
N GLU A 147 10.80 -22.45 12.50
CA GLU A 147 10.50 -21.01 12.52
C GLU A 147 10.77 -20.37 11.15
N TYR A 148 9.79 -19.63 10.66
CA TYR A 148 9.86 -18.86 9.43
C TYR A 148 9.70 -17.38 9.75
N GLU A 149 10.70 -16.56 9.39
CA GLU A 149 10.64 -15.12 9.60
C GLU A 149 9.74 -14.43 8.58
N ILE A 150 8.84 -13.58 9.07
CA ILE A 150 8.13 -12.58 8.26
C ILE A 150 9.07 -11.38 8.16
N GLN A 151 9.39 -10.95 6.94
CA GLN A 151 10.43 -9.96 6.67
C GLN A 151 9.92 -8.80 5.82
N ASN A 152 10.44 -7.60 6.10
CA ASN A 152 10.42 -6.47 5.17
C ASN A 152 11.79 -6.37 4.50
N LYS A 153 11.84 -6.53 3.17
CA LYS A 153 13.07 -6.44 2.38
C LYS A 153 13.15 -5.11 1.66
N THR A 154 14.13 -4.29 1.99
CA THR A 154 14.39 -3.01 1.35
C THR A 154 15.78 -3.00 0.71
N PRO A 155 16.11 -2.05 -0.17
CA PRO A 155 17.46 -1.90 -0.69
C PRO A 155 18.53 -1.73 0.41
N ASP A 156 18.15 -1.15 1.55
CA ASP A 156 19.06 -0.88 2.68
C ASP A 156 19.23 -2.08 3.60
N GLY A 157 18.42 -3.13 3.44
CA GLY A 157 18.52 -4.35 4.26
C GLY A 157 17.20 -5.06 4.48
N THR A 158 17.24 -6.04 5.38
CA THR A 158 16.07 -6.85 5.74
C THR A 158 15.76 -6.66 7.22
N THR A 159 14.51 -6.33 7.53
CA THR A 159 13.99 -6.22 8.90
C THR A 159 13.02 -7.36 9.16
N ARG A 160 13.18 -8.04 10.29
CA ARG A 160 12.22 -9.03 10.78
C ARG A 160 10.99 -8.30 11.33
N LEU A 161 9.81 -8.68 10.88
CA LEU A 161 8.52 -8.16 11.33
C LEU A 161 7.85 -9.10 12.36
N GLY A 162 8.13 -10.38 12.28
CA GLY A 162 7.52 -11.42 13.09
C GLY A 162 7.95 -12.80 12.63
N ARG A 163 7.24 -13.82 13.08
CA ARG A 163 7.53 -15.23 12.77
C ARG A 163 6.27 -16.08 12.63
N ILE A 164 6.42 -17.15 11.88
CA ILE A 164 5.46 -18.24 11.80
C ILE A 164 6.13 -19.48 12.40
N ILE A 165 5.51 -20.04 13.44
CA ILE A 165 5.97 -21.29 14.09
C ILE A 165 5.18 -22.44 13.47
N VAL A 166 5.87 -23.28 12.73
CA VAL A 166 5.29 -24.49 12.11
C VAL A 166 5.54 -25.68 13.03
N SER A 167 4.47 -26.27 13.56
CA SER A 167 4.55 -27.44 14.43
C SER A 167 4.88 -28.71 13.64
N ASP A 168 5.39 -29.73 14.34
CA ASP A 168 5.61 -31.07 13.78
C ASP A 168 4.28 -31.79 13.43
N GLU A 169 3.16 -31.34 14.00
CA GLU A 169 1.85 -31.88 13.67
C GLU A 169 1.54 -31.61 12.20
N SER A 170 1.38 -32.67 11.42
CA SER A 170 1.11 -32.58 9.99
C SER A 170 -0.39 -32.47 9.72
N LEU A 171 -0.78 -31.51 8.90
CA LEU A 171 -2.11 -31.44 8.32
C LEU A 171 -2.06 -32.00 6.89
N ALA A 172 -2.76 -33.14 6.67
CA ALA A 172 -2.99 -33.64 5.31
C ALA A 172 -4.06 -32.77 4.63
N SER A 173 -3.66 -31.58 4.22
CA SER A 173 -4.58 -30.60 3.61
C SER A 173 -5.14 -31.13 2.28
N VAL A 174 -6.46 -31.18 2.18
CA VAL A 174 -7.16 -31.45 0.91
C VAL A 174 -6.98 -30.33 -0.12
N ASN A 175 -6.53 -29.17 0.34
CA ASN A 175 -6.30 -27.97 -0.48
C ASN A 175 -4.91 -27.92 -1.09
N ALA A 176 -3.99 -28.84 -0.71
CA ALA A 176 -2.59 -28.86 -1.13
C ALA A 176 -2.41 -28.84 -2.65
N ASN A 177 -3.17 -29.66 -3.38
CA ASN A 177 -3.08 -29.74 -4.85
C ASN A 177 -3.58 -28.46 -5.52
N VAL A 178 -4.63 -27.85 -5.00
CA VAL A 178 -5.18 -26.59 -5.50
C VAL A 178 -4.19 -25.45 -5.26
N PHE A 179 -3.53 -25.45 -4.11
CA PHE A 179 -2.48 -24.49 -3.80
C PHE A 179 -1.32 -24.51 -4.81
N GLN A 180 -0.91 -25.70 -5.29
CA GLN A 180 0.18 -25.83 -6.26
C GLN A 180 -0.16 -25.28 -7.66
N THR A 181 -1.44 -25.07 -7.96
CA THR A 181 -1.90 -24.62 -9.27
C THR A 181 -2.14 -23.12 -9.27
N LEU A 182 -1.57 -22.40 -10.25
CA LEU A 182 -1.90 -21.01 -10.50
C LEU A 182 -3.21 -20.94 -11.29
N ARG A 183 -4.18 -20.21 -10.74
CA ARG A 183 -5.50 -20.06 -11.35
C ARG A 183 -5.53 -18.84 -12.28
N ASN A 184 -6.27 -18.97 -13.38
CA ASN A 184 -6.75 -17.86 -14.19
C ASN A 184 -8.20 -17.54 -13.81
N ASN A 185 -8.46 -16.29 -13.45
CA ASN A 185 -9.81 -15.80 -13.19
C ASN A 185 -10.46 -15.41 -14.54
N VAL A 186 -11.15 -16.37 -15.13
CA VAL A 186 -11.74 -16.22 -16.48
C VAL A 186 -12.74 -15.06 -16.55
N GLU A 187 -13.46 -14.81 -15.46
CA GLU A 187 -14.44 -13.70 -15.42
C GLU A 187 -13.72 -12.32 -15.44
N ALA A 188 -12.66 -12.17 -14.65
CA ALA A 188 -11.85 -10.95 -14.68
C ALA A 188 -11.16 -10.76 -16.02
N ILE A 189 -10.63 -11.84 -16.61
CA ILE A 189 -10.02 -11.81 -17.95
C ILE A 189 -11.00 -11.34 -19.00
N LYS A 190 -12.23 -11.87 -19.03
CA LYS A 190 -13.27 -11.44 -19.97
C LYS A 190 -13.62 -9.95 -19.88
N ILE A 191 -13.58 -9.40 -18.65
CA ILE A 191 -13.87 -7.97 -18.43
C ILE A 191 -12.71 -7.10 -18.92
N ILE A 192 -11.47 -7.54 -18.76
CA ILE A 192 -10.26 -6.75 -19.05
C ILE A 192 -9.82 -6.88 -20.51
N ASP A 193 -9.97 -8.06 -21.13
CA ASP A 193 -9.49 -8.36 -22.48
C ASP A 193 -9.94 -7.34 -23.55
N PRO A 194 -11.19 -6.82 -23.57
CA PRO A 194 -11.60 -5.79 -24.53
C PRO A 194 -10.78 -4.50 -24.47
N PHE A 195 -10.13 -4.23 -23.33
CA PHE A 195 -9.35 -3.02 -23.09
C PHE A 195 -7.85 -3.19 -23.28
N ARG A 196 -7.34 -4.43 -23.47
CA ARG A 196 -5.88 -4.67 -23.59
C ARG A 196 -5.24 -3.91 -24.74
N SER A 197 -5.93 -3.79 -25.87
CA SER A 197 -5.42 -3.04 -27.02
C SER A 197 -5.12 -1.57 -26.73
N PHE A 198 -5.65 -1.01 -25.65
CA PHE A 198 -5.35 0.36 -25.24
C PHE A 198 -3.96 0.51 -24.64
N PHE A 199 -3.36 -0.57 -24.08
CA PHE A 199 -2.00 -0.52 -23.57
C PHE A 199 -0.94 -0.37 -24.66
N ASP A 200 -1.26 -0.81 -25.89
CA ASP A 200 -0.36 -0.74 -27.05
C ASP A 200 -0.56 0.55 -27.87
N LYS A 201 -1.56 1.37 -27.53
CA LYS A 201 -1.82 2.64 -28.20
C LYS A 201 -0.86 3.72 -27.74
N GLU A 202 -0.48 4.59 -28.67
CA GLU A 202 0.24 5.81 -28.34
C GLU A 202 -0.59 6.68 -27.39
N THR A 203 0.09 7.27 -26.40
CA THR A 203 -0.54 8.10 -25.37
C THR A 203 -1.08 9.39 -25.99
N GLU A 204 -2.38 9.57 -26.02
CA GLU A 204 -3.03 10.78 -26.55
C GLU A 204 -2.79 12.02 -25.67
N LYS A 205 -2.59 11.81 -24.36
CA LYS A 205 -2.40 12.90 -23.40
C LYS A 205 -1.38 12.51 -22.33
N ARG A 206 -0.38 13.37 -22.14
CA ARG A 206 0.61 13.25 -21.05
C ARG A 206 0.32 14.32 -20.00
N ILE A 207 0.14 13.89 -18.75
CA ILE A 207 0.01 14.78 -17.59
C ILE A 207 1.29 14.66 -16.80
N LYS A 208 1.97 15.78 -16.58
CA LYS A 208 3.14 15.86 -15.71
C LYS A 208 2.68 16.36 -14.35
N LEU A 209 2.80 15.50 -13.33
CA LEU A 209 2.64 15.89 -11.94
C LEU A 209 4.01 16.37 -11.43
N SER A 210 4.07 17.60 -10.92
CA SER A 210 5.23 18.11 -10.20
C SER A 210 4.80 18.46 -8.79
N LEU A 211 5.56 17.99 -7.80
CA LEU A 211 5.42 18.43 -6.40
C LEU A 211 6.33 19.62 -6.21
N ASP A 212 5.75 20.82 -6.10
CA ASP A 212 6.49 21.99 -5.60
C ASP A 212 6.52 21.87 -4.07
N MET A 213 7.65 21.46 -3.53
CA MET A 213 7.93 21.52 -2.10
C MET A 213 8.02 22.99 -1.70
N MET A 214 6.97 23.56 -1.18
CA MET A 214 7.00 24.92 -0.64
C MET A 214 7.99 25.00 0.52
N GLY A 215 9.11 25.65 0.33
CA GLY A 215 10.02 26.04 1.41
C GLY A 215 11.49 25.70 1.22
N GLY A 216 12.06 26.02 0.09
CA GLY A 216 13.51 26.11 -0.11
C GLY A 216 13.81 27.31 -0.97
N ASP A 217 14.21 28.40 -0.33
CA ASP A 217 14.78 29.59 -0.99
C ASP A 217 16.11 29.20 -1.68
N THR A 218 15.99 28.69 -2.90
CA THR A 218 17.09 28.61 -3.85
C THR A 218 16.63 29.31 -5.11
N GLY A 219 16.99 30.60 -5.20
CA GLY A 219 16.77 31.46 -6.36
C GLY A 219 17.31 30.86 -7.64
N MET A 220 16.49 30.11 -8.34
CA MET A 220 16.60 29.82 -9.75
C MET A 220 15.20 29.81 -10.34
N MET A 221 14.77 30.97 -10.79
CA MET A 221 13.65 31.06 -11.72
C MET A 221 14.04 30.32 -13.01
N PRO A 222 13.25 29.34 -13.51
CA PRO A 222 13.48 28.84 -14.85
C PRO A 222 13.13 29.94 -15.85
N ALA A 223 14.07 30.19 -16.75
CA ALA A 223 13.92 31.13 -17.85
C ALA A 223 12.61 30.87 -18.62
N ARG A 224 11.78 31.91 -18.70
CA ARG A 224 10.65 31.95 -19.65
C ARG A 224 11.22 31.81 -21.07
N GLN A 225 11.02 30.67 -21.68
CA GLN A 225 11.13 30.57 -23.13
C GLN A 225 9.94 31.31 -23.75
N ASN A 226 10.27 32.43 -24.39
CA ASN A 226 9.35 33.19 -25.27
C ASN A 226 8.91 32.27 -26.40
N ALA A 227 7.62 32.01 -26.48
CA ALA A 227 6.97 31.54 -27.70
C ALA A 227 6.23 32.73 -28.31
N GLY A 228 6.67 33.08 -29.47
CA GLY A 228 6.24 33.78 -30.63
C GLY A 228 5.02 34.71 -30.60
N GLU A 229 5.29 35.84 -31.19
CA GLU A 229 4.43 36.92 -31.63
C GLU A 229 3.05 36.47 -32.20
N GLY A 230 2.00 37.10 -31.69
CA GLY A 230 0.67 37.15 -32.29
C GLY A 230 0.10 38.57 -32.11
N ASN A 231 0.20 39.35 -33.13
CA ASN A 231 -0.24 40.73 -33.27
C ASN A 231 -1.77 40.86 -33.10
N GLY A 232 -2.25 41.76 -32.25
CA GLY A 232 -3.68 42.04 -32.11
C GLY A 232 -3.94 43.28 -31.27
N THR A 233 -3.92 44.42 -31.94
CA THR A 233 -4.36 45.74 -31.45
C THR A 233 -5.81 45.73 -31.00
N HIS A 234 -6.11 46.22 -29.78
CA HIS A 234 -7.30 47.03 -29.46
C HIS A 234 -7.18 47.68 -28.06
N GLY A 235 -7.12 48.96 -28.05
CA GLY A 235 -7.81 50.08 -27.48
C GLY A 235 -8.12 50.01 -25.98
N MET A 236 -7.50 50.93 -25.22
CA MET A 236 -8.01 51.35 -23.89
C MET A 236 -9.30 52.15 -24.02
N PRO A 237 -10.07 52.25 -22.93
CA PRO A 237 -10.34 53.56 -22.41
C PRO A 237 -10.04 53.72 -20.90
N SER A 238 -9.54 54.90 -20.61
CA SER A 238 -9.34 55.55 -19.33
C SER A 238 -10.65 55.86 -18.59
N GLY A 239 -10.61 55.86 -17.26
CA GLY A 239 -11.69 56.41 -16.40
C GLY A 239 -11.41 56.19 -14.92
N MET A 240 -10.81 57.06 -14.28
CA MET A 240 -11.05 57.93 -13.14
C MET A 240 -12.00 57.46 -12.01
N GLY A 241 -11.52 57.71 -10.77
CA GLY A 241 -12.30 57.97 -9.57
C GLY A 241 -11.94 57.04 -8.43
N GLY A 242 -11.23 57.31 -7.40
CA GLY A 242 -11.32 58.44 -6.50
C GLY A 242 -12.34 58.15 -5.39
N GLY A 243 -11.91 57.73 -4.17
CA GLY A 243 -12.78 57.57 -3.06
C GLY A 243 -12.11 57.06 -1.78
N ARG A 244 -11.68 58.00 -1.02
CA ARG A 244 -11.16 57.89 0.36
C ARG A 244 -12.35 57.88 1.35
N MET A 245 -12.20 57.19 2.47
CA MET A 245 -12.65 57.47 3.87
C MET A 245 -13.01 56.19 4.61
N MET A 246 -12.31 55.90 5.66
CA MET A 246 -12.44 56.20 7.10
C MET A 246 -13.54 55.38 7.82
N GLY A 247 -13.15 54.63 8.83
CA GLY A 247 -13.59 54.72 10.21
C GLY A 247 -14.66 53.71 10.65
N GLY A 248 -14.34 53.03 11.73
CA GLY A 248 -15.27 52.26 12.57
C GLY A 248 -14.57 51.04 13.12
#